data_8f53c1467fee95e83a55d64a5831cec9
#
_entry.id   8f53c1467fee95e83a55d64a5831cec9
#
_cell.length_a   1.000
_cell.length_b   1.000
_cell.length_c   1.000
_cell.angle_alpha   90.00
_cell.angle_beta   90.00
_cell.angle_gamma   90.00
#
_symmetry.space_group_name_H-M   'P 1'
#
loop_
_entity.id
_entity.type
_entity.pdbx_description
1 polymer ?
#
loop_
_entity_poly.entity_id
_entity_poly.type
_entity_poly.pdbx_seq_one_letter_code
_entity_poly.pdbx_strand_id
1 'polypeptide(L)'
;MNNSEQLRAIEFENIELTTIIQRLENGQYAIPVFQRDFVWDKSNIRDLWDSIYRHYPIGSFLIWETDEQLPRHRNILNIELKENSKGKFNYVLDGQQRITSIIGAVKGAKRNRTSFKLFFNISKAYEMSKKDLLDQISNSPFLTEKELKDSSSSDQVLPLEKLLDFDSAIYRNLSQINYDLSDYYLTISEKFRKDYKVSV
;
A
#
# COMPACT_ATOMS: atom_id res chain seq x y z
N MET A 1 45.05 -1.78 17.14
CA MET A 1 43.60 -1.57 17.26
C MET A 1 43.18 -0.61 16.16
N ASN A 2 42.85 -1.12 15.00
CA ASN A 2 42.30 -0.30 13.90
C ASN A 2 40.78 -0.43 13.93
N ASN A 3 40.13 0.47 14.66
CA ASN A 3 38.70 0.70 14.49
C ASN A 3 38.53 1.60 13.25
N SER A 4 38.58 1.02 12.07
CA SER A 4 37.94 1.63 10.94
C SER A 4 36.43 1.45 11.12
N GLU A 5 35.79 2.37 11.82
CA GLU A 5 34.33 2.59 11.66
C GLU A 5 34.11 2.88 10.17
N GLN A 6 33.76 1.82 9.43
CA GLN A 6 33.21 1.98 8.09
C GLN A 6 31.92 2.78 8.27
N LEU A 7 31.99 4.08 7.97
CA LEU A 7 30.80 4.89 7.74
C LEU A 7 29.97 4.13 6.69
N ARG A 8 28.88 3.48 7.13
CA ARG A 8 27.97 2.79 6.23
C ARG A 8 27.33 3.88 5.35
N ALA A 9 27.53 3.77 4.06
CA ALA A 9 26.93 4.68 3.10
C ALA A 9 25.40 4.56 3.15
N ILE A 10 24.70 5.67 2.91
CA ILE A 10 23.26 5.64 2.65
C ILE A 10 23.09 5.03 1.26
N GLU A 11 22.37 3.94 1.17
CA GLU A 11 22.01 3.28 -0.07
C GLU A 11 20.57 3.66 -0.45
N PHE A 12 20.33 3.80 -1.76
CA PHE A 12 18.99 4.10 -2.28
C PHE A 12 18.51 2.91 -3.10
N GLU A 13 17.36 2.38 -2.72
CA GLU A 13 16.67 1.31 -3.44
C GLU A 13 15.28 1.78 -3.86
N ASN A 14 14.88 1.49 -5.09
CA ASN A 14 13.50 1.68 -5.54
C ASN A 14 12.80 0.32 -5.55
N ILE A 15 11.83 0.16 -4.66
CA ILE A 15 11.12 -1.11 -4.47
C ILE A 15 9.64 -0.99 -4.78
N GLU A 16 9.04 -2.08 -5.21
CA GLU A 16 7.61 -2.18 -5.51
C GLU A 16 6.78 -2.15 -4.21
N LEU A 17 5.54 -1.67 -4.29
CA LEU A 17 4.61 -1.67 -3.14
C LEU A 17 4.38 -3.06 -2.58
N THR A 18 4.28 -4.06 -3.44
CA THR A 18 4.13 -5.47 -3.06
C THR A 18 5.30 -5.96 -2.22
N THR A 19 6.52 -5.55 -2.58
CA THR A 19 7.74 -5.87 -1.84
C THR A 19 7.73 -5.24 -0.44
N ILE A 20 7.28 -3.98 -0.30
CA ILE A 20 7.15 -3.32 1.00
C ILE A 20 6.19 -4.11 1.91
N ILE A 21 5.02 -4.47 1.39
CA ILE A 21 4.01 -5.24 2.12
C ILE A 21 4.59 -6.59 2.56
N GLN A 22 5.25 -7.32 1.66
CA GLN A 22 5.85 -8.61 1.96
C GLN A 22 6.97 -8.51 3.01
N ARG A 23 7.85 -7.50 2.91
CA ARG A 23 8.92 -7.28 3.88
C ARG A 23 8.37 -6.99 5.28
N LEU A 24 7.26 -6.26 5.39
CA LEU A 24 6.55 -6.04 6.66
C LEU A 24 5.91 -7.33 7.19
N GLU A 25 5.13 -8.03 6.37
CA GLU A 25 4.42 -9.26 6.79
C GLU A 25 5.39 -10.36 7.24
N ASN A 26 6.54 -10.45 6.57
CA ASN A 26 7.58 -11.43 6.90
C ASN A 26 8.52 -10.98 8.04
N GLY A 27 8.28 -9.81 8.64
CA GLY A 27 9.08 -9.27 9.72
C GLY A 27 10.48 -8.80 9.30
N GLN A 28 10.73 -8.70 7.98
CA GLN A 28 11.99 -8.13 7.47
C GLN A 28 12.07 -6.63 7.76
N TYR A 29 10.94 -5.93 7.71
CA TYR A 29 10.81 -4.56 8.21
C TYR A 29 10.10 -4.56 9.55
N ALA A 30 10.58 -3.77 10.49
CA ALA A 30 10.01 -3.64 11.82
C ALA A 30 9.81 -2.16 12.17
N ILE A 31 8.77 -1.87 12.94
CA ILE A 31 8.49 -0.53 13.46
C ILE A 31 8.95 -0.50 14.91
N PRO A 32 9.96 0.33 15.28
CA PRO A 32 10.42 0.44 16.65
C PRO A 32 9.35 1.05 17.55
N VAL A 33 9.31 0.64 18.83
CA VAL A 33 8.31 1.15 19.78
C VAL A 33 8.46 2.63 20.15
N PHE A 34 9.59 3.25 19.86
CA PHE A 34 9.77 4.70 20.07
C PHE A 34 9.10 5.55 18.98
N GLN A 35 8.64 4.94 17.89
CA GLN A 35 7.82 5.62 16.91
C GLN A 35 6.43 5.90 17.48
N ARG A 36 5.87 7.07 17.12
CA ARG A 36 4.51 7.43 17.55
C ARG A 36 3.48 6.45 17.04
N ASP A 37 2.36 6.34 17.74
CA ASP A 37 1.23 5.53 17.29
C ASP A 37 0.72 5.95 15.91
N PHE A 38 0.00 5.04 15.25
CA PHE A 38 -0.68 5.33 14.01
C PHE A 38 -1.84 6.29 14.25
N VAL A 39 -1.78 7.48 13.63
CA VAL A 39 -2.75 8.56 13.86
C VAL A 39 -3.57 8.92 12.62
N TRP A 40 -3.18 8.48 11.44
CA TRP A 40 -3.91 8.77 10.20
C TRP A 40 -5.33 8.22 10.25
N ASP A 41 -6.23 8.94 9.60
CA ASP A 41 -7.62 8.55 9.40
C ASP A 41 -7.86 7.97 7.99
N LYS A 42 -9.14 7.66 7.68
CA LYS A 42 -9.50 7.09 6.38
C LYS A 42 -9.27 8.03 5.22
N SER A 43 -9.39 9.34 5.42
CA SER A 43 -9.14 10.33 4.36
C SER A 43 -7.68 10.38 4.01
N ASN A 44 -6.78 10.44 4.99
CA ASN A 44 -5.33 10.41 4.76
C ASN A 44 -4.89 9.14 4.01
N ILE A 45 -5.49 7.98 4.37
CA ILE A 45 -5.19 6.71 3.70
C ILE A 45 -5.67 6.73 2.25
N ARG A 46 -6.87 7.22 1.99
CA ARG A 46 -7.41 7.36 0.64
C ARG A 46 -6.56 8.31 -0.21
N ASP A 47 -6.18 9.46 0.35
CA ASP A 47 -5.35 10.46 -0.35
C ASP A 47 -3.96 9.91 -0.70
N LEU A 48 -3.39 9.07 0.18
CA LEU A 48 -2.16 8.34 -0.13
C LEU A 48 -2.34 7.40 -1.34
N TRP A 49 -3.43 6.62 -1.36
CA TRP A 49 -3.70 5.70 -2.46
C TRP A 49 -4.10 6.41 -3.75
N ASP A 50 -4.76 7.56 -3.67
CA ASP A 50 -4.97 8.45 -4.81
C ASP A 50 -3.64 8.97 -5.38
N SER A 51 -2.69 9.33 -4.51
CA SER A 51 -1.36 9.74 -4.92
C SER A 51 -0.62 8.61 -5.65
N ILE A 52 -0.68 7.38 -5.12
CA ILE A 52 -0.11 6.20 -5.76
C ILE A 52 -0.78 5.93 -7.12
N TYR A 53 -2.09 5.98 -7.18
CA TYR A 53 -2.87 5.77 -8.42
C TYR A 53 -2.49 6.78 -9.52
N ARG A 54 -2.24 8.04 -9.13
CA ARG A 54 -1.84 9.12 -10.04
C ARG A 54 -0.34 9.16 -10.34
N HIS A 55 0.44 8.23 -9.80
CA HIS A 55 1.90 8.23 -9.87
C HIS A 55 2.56 9.47 -9.24
N TYR A 56 1.91 10.08 -8.26
CA TYR A 56 2.56 11.14 -7.49
C TYR A 56 3.54 10.54 -6.48
N PRO A 57 4.67 11.19 -6.25
CA PRO A 57 5.63 10.74 -5.26
C PRO A 57 5.03 10.83 -3.85
N ILE A 58 5.13 9.74 -3.09
CA ILE A 58 4.68 9.69 -1.69
C ILE A 58 5.82 9.90 -0.68
N GLY A 59 6.97 10.35 -1.15
CA GLY A 59 8.20 10.45 -0.36
C GLY A 59 8.95 9.12 -0.24
N SER A 60 10.09 9.14 0.43
CA SER A 60 10.91 7.96 0.69
C SER A 60 10.61 7.34 2.05
N PHE A 61 11.02 6.09 2.24
CA PHE A 61 11.13 5.45 3.54
C PHE A 61 12.58 5.43 3.99
N LEU A 62 12.84 5.75 5.24
CA LEU A 62 14.16 5.60 5.83
C LEU A 62 14.21 4.32 6.65
N ILE A 63 15.07 3.40 6.21
CA ILE A 63 15.27 2.10 6.86
C ILE A 63 16.67 2.05 7.46
N TRP A 64 16.75 1.67 8.72
CA TRP A 64 18.01 1.45 9.41
C TRP A 64 18.29 -0.04 9.56
N GLU A 65 19.31 -0.50 8.87
CA GLU A 65 19.82 -1.86 9.02
C GLU A 65 20.85 -1.93 10.16
N THR A 66 20.63 -2.83 11.11
CA THR A 66 21.48 -3.02 12.27
C THR A 66 21.47 -4.47 12.76
N ASP A 67 22.53 -4.88 13.47
CA ASP A 67 22.59 -6.15 14.20
C ASP A 67 21.94 -6.02 15.61
N GLU A 68 21.62 -4.81 16.06
CA GLU A 68 20.99 -4.55 17.35
C GLU A 68 19.49 -4.84 17.30
N GLN A 69 19.03 -5.62 18.29
CA GLN A 69 17.62 -5.90 18.46
C GLN A 69 16.96 -4.83 19.33
N LEU A 70 16.17 -3.94 18.70
CA LEU A 70 15.36 -2.95 19.42
C LEU A 70 13.97 -3.49 19.75
N PRO A 71 13.34 -2.99 20.84
CA PRO A 71 11.92 -3.18 21.06
C PRO A 71 11.11 -2.71 19.86
N ARG A 72 10.22 -3.58 19.34
CA ARG A 72 9.42 -3.31 18.14
C ARG A 72 7.96 -3.65 18.36
N HIS A 73 7.10 -3.04 17.58
CA HIS A 73 5.70 -3.39 17.54
C HIS A 73 5.54 -4.79 16.92
N ARG A 74 4.80 -5.67 17.59
CA ARG A 74 4.46 -7.00 17.07
C ARG A 74 3.31 -6.95 16.07
N ASN A 75 2.50 -5.92 16.18
CA ASN A 75 1.33 -5.73 15.33
C ASN A 75 1.36 -4.34 14.70
N ILE A 76 0.91 -4.27 13.46
CA ILE A 76 0.52 -3.00 12.84
C ILE A 76 -1.00 -2.93 12.94
N LEU A 77 -1.50 -2.09 13.84
CA LEU A 77 -2.92 -2.07 14.23
C LEU A 77 -3.32 -3.47 14.76
N ASN A 78 -4.26 -4.15 14.09
CA ASN A 78 -4.65 -5.53 14.42
C ASN A 78 -4.02 -6.59 13.49
N ILE A 79 -3.06 -6.20 12.63
CA ILE A 79 -2.34 -7.14 11.76
C ILE A 79 -1.11 -7.62 12.51
N GLU A 80 -1.05 -8.93 12.77
CA GLU A 80 0.10 -9.57 13.36
C GLU A 80 1.23 -9.69 12.33
N LEU A 81 2.44 -9.27 12.73
CA LEU A 81 3.64 -9.38 11.90
C LEU A 81 4.44 -10.60 12.33
N LYS A 82 5.04 -11.28 11.36
CA LYS A 82 5.99 -12.34 11.67
C LYS A 82 7.22 -11.76 12.38
N GLU A 83 7.79 -12.55 13.28
CA GLU A 83 9.04 -12.18 13.94
C GLU A 83 10.23 -12.60 13.07
N ASN A 84 11.09 -11.65 12.74
CA ASN A 84 12.44 -11.97 12.27
C ASN A 84 13.30 -12.27 13.50
N SER A 85 13.72 -13.52 13.65
CA SER A 85 14.51 -13.99 14.77
C SER A 85 16.00 -14.19 14.45
N LYS A 86 16.38 -14.00 13.18
CA LYS A 86 17.75 -14.26 12.71
C LYS A 86 18.22 -13.21 11.71
N GLY A 87 19.49 -12.81 11.85
CA GLY A 87 20.14 -11.89 10.94
C GLY A 87 20.00 -10.41 11.34
N LYS A 88 20.16 -9.53 10.37
CA LYS A 88 20.06 -8.10 10.56
C LYS A 88 18.60 -7.65 10.67
N PHE A 89 18.40 -6.61 11.47
CA PHE A 89 17.10 -5.97 11.66
C PHE A 89 17.02 -4.73 10.78
N ASN A 90 15.88 -4.51 10.14
CA ASN A 90 15.59 -3.36 9.31
C ASN A 90 14.47 -2.55 9.95
N TYR A 91 14.81 -1.47 10.62
CA TYR A 91 13.86 -0.61 11.33
C TYR A 91 13.42 0.56 10.48
N VAL A 92 12.10 0.75 10.37
CA VAL A 92 11.50 1.91 9.72
C VAL A 92 11.70 3.12 10.61
N LEU A 93 12.59 4.05 10.24
CA LEU A 93 12.85 5.29 10.98
C LEU A 93 11.99 6.45 10.50
N ASP A 94 11.67 6.51 9.20
CA ASP A 94 10.69 7.46 8.65
C ASP A 94 9.74 6.79 7.68
N GLY A 95 8.54 7.35 7.57
CA GLY A 95 7.47 6.82 6.71
C GLY A 95 6.54 5.82 7.39
N GLN A 96 6.61 5.63 8.71
CA GLN A 96 5.76 4.70 9.46
C GLN A 96 4.27 4.89 9.17
N GLN A 97 3.74 6.12 9.17
CA GLN A 97 2.32 6.37 8.91
C GLN A 97 1.91 5.90 7.51
N ARG A 98 2.76 6.17 6.51
CA ARG A 98 2.54 5.76 5.11
C ARG A 98 2.57 4.24 4.95
N ILE A 99 3.60 3.60 5.51
CA ILE A 99 3.77 2.14 5.41
C ILE A 99 2.63 1.39 6.13
N THR A 100 2.19 1.91 7.30
CA THR A 100 1.02 1.39 8.03
C THR A 100 -0.26 1.58 7.23
N SER A 101 -0.41 2.71 6.53
CA SER A 101 -1.57 2.98 5.67
C SER A 101 -1.61 2.07 4.46
N ILE A 102 -0.46 1.79 3.85
CA ILE A 102 -0.35 0.88 2.69
C ILE A 102 -0.84 -0.52 3.09
N ILE A 103 -0.24 -1.12 4.13
CA ILE A 103 -0.65 -2.46 4.56
C ILE A 103 -2.07 -2.48 5.13
N GLY A 104 -2.45 -1.42 5.87
CA GLY A 104 -3.76 -1.29 6.49
C GLY A 104 -4.91 -1.25 5.49
N ALA A 105 -4.73 -0.54 4.38
CA ALA A 105 -5.73 -0.46 3.31
C ALA A 105 -5.89 -1.79 2.55
N VAL A 106 -4.78 -2.47 2.28
CA VAL A 106 -4.77 -3.74 1.54
C VAL A 106 -5.33 -4.88 2.40
N LYS A 107 -4.83 -5.03 3.62
CA LYS A 107 -5.21 -6.15 4.52
C LYS A 107 -6.46 -5.89 5.35
N GLY A 108 -6.99 -4.68 5.30
CA GLY A 108 -8.19 -4.34 6.07
C GLY A 108 -7.91 -4.19 7.56
N ALA A 109 -6.80 -3.54 7.92
CA ALA A 109 -6.47 -3.26 9.32
C ALA A 109 -7.57 -2.46 10.02
N LYS A 110 -7.66 -2.65 11.35
CA LYS A 110 -8.66 -1.97 12.18
C LYS A 110 -7.98 -1.28 13.35
N ARG A 111 -8.47 -0.08 13.68
CA ARG A 111 -8.21 0.60 14.94
C ARG A 111 -9.53 0.74 15.68
N ASN A 112 -9.69 0.02 16.79
CA ASN A 112 -10.96 -0.13 17.49
C ASN A 112 -12.03 -0.72 16.55
N ARG A 113 -13.11 0.03 16.28
CA ARG A 113 -14.21 -0.37 15.38
C ARG A 113 -14.05 0.19 13.96
N THR A 114 -12.98 0.93 13.69
CA THR A 114 -12.74 1.58 12.39
C THR A 114 -11.88 0.70 11.52
N SER A 115 -12.43 0.20 10.41
CA SER A 115 -11.69 -0.49 9.35
C SER A 115 -11.05 0.51 8.40
N PHE A 116 -9.81 0.23 7.99
CA PHE A 116 -9.05 1.02 7.02
C PHE A 116 -9.03 0.37 5.64
N LYS A 117 -9.75 -0.75 5.46
CA LYS A 117 -9.85 -1.43 4.17
C LYS A 117 -10.36 -0.48 3.10
N LEU A 118 -9.67 -0.49 1.95
CA LEU A 118 -10.11 0.21 0.75
C LEU A 118 -10.52 -0.78 -0.33
N PHE A 119 -11.43 -0.30 -1.14
CA PHE A 119 -11.91 -0.97 -2.34
C PHE A 119 -11.65 -0.05 -3.54
N PHE A 120 -11.51 -0.63 -4.70
CA PHE A 120 -11.27 0.09 -5.94
C PHE A 120 -12.45 -0.10 -6.89
N ASN A 121 -13.11 0.99 -7.26
CA ASN A 121 -14.18 1.01 -8.24
C ASN A 121 -13.57 1.10 -9.64
N ILE A 122 -13.42 -0.06 -10.29
CA ILE A 122 -12.78 -0.16 -11.60
C ILE A 122 -13.62 0.49 -12.71
N SER A 123 -14.94 0.42 -12.63
CA SER A 123 -15.83 1.09 -13.57
C SER A 123 -15.62 2.61 -13.53
N LYS A 124 -15.61 3.18 -12.31
CA LYS A 124 -15.36 4.61 -12.11
C LYS A 124 -13.97 5.01 -12.59
N ALA A 125 -12.94 4.21 -12.25
CA ALA A 125 -11.56 4.49 -12.67
C ALA A 125 -11.42 4.46 -14.21
N TYR A 126 -12.06 3.50 -14.86
CA TYR A 126 -12.10 3.42 -16.32
C TYR A 126 -12.77 4.63 -16.96
N GLU A 127 -13.93 5.06 -16.47
CA GLU A 127 -14.58 6.27 -16.95
C GLU A 127 -13.74 7.54 -16.67
N MET A 128 -13.06 7.60 -15.52
CA MET A 128 -12.14 8.70 -15.24
C MET A 128 -10.95 8.74 -16.21
N SER A 129 -10.43 7.60 -16.63
CA SER A 129 -9.30 7.53 -17.56
C SER A 129 -9.59 8.10 -18.97
N LYS A 130 -10.87 8.21 -19.33
CA LYS A 130 -11.34 8.80 -20.59
C LYS A 130 -11.51 10.31 -20.54
N LYS A 131 -11.44 10.92 -19.35
CA LYS A 131 -11.68 12.35 -19.13
C LYS A 131 -10.37 13.12 -19.09
N ASP A 132 -10.48 14.43 -19.24
CA ASP A 132 -9.36 15.34 -19.10
C ASP A 132 -8.77 15.29 -17.67
N LEU A 133 -7.48 15.61 -17.55
CA LEU A 133 -6.73 15.53 -16.30
C LEU A 133 -7.38 16.32 -15.15
N LEU A 134 -7.96 17.49 -15.45
CA LEU A 134 -8.61 18.35 -14.45
C LEU A 134 -9.86 17.69 -13.86
N ASP A 135 -10.64 16.97 -14.65
CA ASP A 135 -11.81 16.23 -14.20
C ASP A 135 -11.43 14.99 -13.38
N GLN A 136 -10.26 14.43 -13.63
CA GLN A 136 -9.75 13.31 -12.86
C GLN A 136 -9.34 13.69 -11.42
N ILE A 137 -8.81 14.92 -11.23
CA ILE A 137 -8.24 15.36 -9.94
C ILE A 137 -9.30 15.42 -8.83
N SER A 138 -10.53 15.80 -9.16
CA SER A 138 -11.61 15.95 -8.16
C SER A 138 -12.30 14.64 -7.74
N ASN A 139 -11.96 13.52 -8.39
CA ASN A 139 -12.60 12.23 -8.19
C ASN A 139 -11.62 11.14 -7.75
N SER A 140 -11.98 10.36 -6.73
CA SER A 140 -11.23 9.19 -6.29
C SER A 140 -11.94 7.90 -6.70
N PRO A 141 -11.26 6.89 -7.26
CA PRO A 141 -11.82 5.58 -7.49
C PRO A 141 -11.81 4.69 -6.23
N PHE A 142 -11.21 5.16 -5.13
CA PHE A 142 -11.14 4.38 -3.89
C PHE A 142 -12.36 4.60 -3.03
N LEU A 143 -12.91 3.50 -2.51
CA LEU A 143 -14.09 3.47 -1.63
C LEU A 143 -13.72 2.88 -0.27
N THR A 144 -14.29 3.44 0.78
CA THR A 144 -14.32 2.84 2.11
C THR A 144 -15.43 1.79 2.20
N GLU A 145 -15.43 0.96 3.25
CA GLU A 145 -16.52 0.00 3.49
C GLU A 145 -17.92 0.66 3.59
N LYS A 146 -17.99 1.91 4.04
CA LYS A 146 -19.26 2.66 4.09
C LYS A 146 -19.72 3.02 2.68
N GLU A 147 -18.86 3.63 1.92
CA GLU A 147 -19.15 4.06 0.54
C GLU A 147 -19.44 2.87 -0.39
N LEU A 148 -18.84 1.69 -0.11
CA LEU A 148 -19.14 0.47 -0.85
C LEU A 148 -20.62 0.07 -0.74
N LYS A 149 -21.24 0.28 0.41
CA LYS A 149 -22.67 -0.04 0.61
C LYS A 149 -23.60 0.89 -0.18
N ASP A 150 -23.12 2.09 -0.44
CA ASP A 150 -23.85 3.14 -1.15
C ASP A 150 -23.53 3.14 -2.66
N SER A 151 -22.61 2.24 -3.12
CA SER A 151 -22.25 2.13 -4.53
C SER A 151 -23.37 1.49 -5.36
N SER A 152 -23.42 1.86 -6.65
CA SER A 152 -24.40 1.28 -7.58
C SER A 152 -24.16 -0.22 -7.78
N SER A 153 -25.23 -0.99 -7.95
CA SER A 153 -25.14 -2.44 -8.28
C SER A 153 -24.47 -2.72 -9.63
N SER A 154 -24.39 -1.72 -10.51
CA SER A 154 -23.68 -1.81 -11.79
C SER A 154 -22.18 -1.57 -11.67
N ASP A 155 -21.70 -1.00 -10.55
CA ASP A 155 -20.30 -0.71 -10.34
C ASP A 155 -19.50 -1.99 -10.12
N GLN A 156 -18.39 -2.13 -10.84
CA GLN A 156 -17.44 -3.20 -10.61
C GLN A 156 -16.43 -2.75 -9.56
N VAL A 157 -16.58 -3.22 -8.33
CA VAL A 157 -15.75 -2.84 -7.20
C VAL A 157 -14.95 -4.02 -6.69
N LEU A 158 -13.65 -3.84 -6.53
CA LEU A 158 -12.69 -4.87 -6.14
C LEU A 158 -12.06 -4.51 -4.79
N PRO A 159 -11.77 -5.50 -3.92
CA PRO A 159 -10.84 -5.27 -2.81
C PRO A 159 -9.50 -4.81 -3.35
N LEU A 160 -8.87 -3.84 -2.68
CA LEU A 160 -7.59 -3.25 -3.11
C LEU A 160 -6.48 -4.31 -3.27
N GLU A 161 -6.51 -5.36 -2.46
CA GLU A 161 -5.61 -6.52 -2.57
C GLU A 161 -5.61 -7.14 -3.97
N LYS A 162 -6.77 -7.16 -4.65
CA LYS A 162 -6.93 -7.75 -5.99
C LYS A 162 -6.33 -6.90 -7.13
N LEU A 163 -5.93 -5.67 -6.85
CA LEU A 163 -5.09 -4.89 -7.77
C LEU A 163 -3.62 -5.25 -7.64
N LEU A 164 -3.18 -5.57 -6.42
CA LEU A 164 -1.79 -5.92 -6.14
C LEU A 164 -1.49 -7.40 -6.40
N ASP A 165 -2.52 -8.23 -6.39
CA ASP A 165 -2.47 -9.66 -6.72
C ASP A 165 -3.48 -9.93 -7.84
N PHE A 166 -2.98 -9.94 -9.09
CA PHE A 166 -3.82 -10.12 -10.27
C PHE A 166 -4.63 -11.41 -10.21
N ASP A 167 -5.95 -11.29 -10.37
CA ASP A 167 -6.89 -12.40 -10.31
C ASP A 167 -7.49 -12.68 -11.68
N SER A 168 -7.10 -13.80 -12.28
CA SER A 168 -7.58 -14.20 -13.60
C SER A 168 -9.09 -14.51 -13.66
N ALA A 169 -9.71 -14.84 -12.52
CA ALA A 169 -11.16 -15.03 -12.45
C ALA A 169 -11.88 -13.67 -12.54
N ILE A 170 -11.35 -12.65 -11.87
CA ILE A 170 -11.86 -11.27 -12.01
C ILE A 170 -11.74 -10.80 -13.46
N TYR A 171 -10.57 -10.99 -14.08
CA TYR A 171 -10.37 -10.64 -15.49
C TYR A 171 -11.43 -11.28 -16.39
N ARG A 172 -11.66 -12.59 -16.26
CA ARG A 172 -12.66 -13.31 -17.04
C ARG A 172 -14.08 -12.80 -16.80
N ASN A 173 -14.44 -12.54 -15.56
CA ASN A 173 -15.77 -12.00 -15.25
C ASN A 173 -15.96 -10.60 -15.86
N LEU A 174 -14.98 -9.74 -15.77
CA LEU A 174 -15.02 -8.42 -16.38
C LEU A 174 -15.11 -8.49 -17.90
N SER A 175 -14.40 -9.43 -18.55
CA SER A 175 -14.44 -9.59 -20.00
C SER A 175 -15.82 -10.05 -20.53
N GLN A 176 -16.61 -10.75 -19.71
CA GLN A 176 -17.99 -11.09 -20.06
C GLN A 176 -18.94 -9.89 -19.99
N ILE A 177 -18.60 -8.87 -19.16
CA ILE A 177 -19.39 -7.64 -19.01
C ILE A 177 -18.96 -6.62 -20.07
N ASN A 178 -17.67 -6.36 -20.14
CA ASN A 178 -17.05 -5.40 -21.04
C ASN A 178 -15.56 -5.72 -21.21
N TYR A 179 -15.13 -6.00 -22.43
CA TYR A 179 -13.75 -6.35 -22.74
C TYR A 179 -12.76 -5.21 -22.38
N ASP A 180 -13.11 -3.97 -22.71
CA ASP A 180 -12.24 -2.81 -22.40
C ASP A 180 -12.03 -2.66 -20.89
N LEU A 181 -13.04 -2.99 -20.07
CA LEU A 181 -12.93 -2.96 -18.62
C LEU A 181 -11.99 -4.03 -18.08
N SER A 182 -11.99 -5.21 -18.69
CA SER A 182 -11.05 -6.28 -18.33
C SER A 182 -9.61 -5.92 -18.70
N ASP A 183 -9.42 -5.30 -19.85
CA ASP A 183 -8.11 -4.86 -20.32
C ASP A 183 -7.57 -3.70 -19.45
N TYR A 184 -8.48 -2.81 -19.06
CA TYR A 184 -8.15 -1.77 -18.07
C TYR A 184 -7.76 -2.36 -16.70
N TYR A 185 -8.44 -3.42 -16.24
CA TYR A 185 -8.07 -4.11 -14.99
C TYR A 185 -6.65 -4.68 -15.07
N LEU A 186 -6.29 -5.31 -16.18
CA LEU A 186 -4.94 -5.82 -16.40
C LEU A 186 -3.91 -4.67 -16.32
N THR A 187 -4.15 -3.62 -17.09
CA THR A 187 -3.26 -2.45 -17.16
C THR A 187 -3.06 -1.79 -15.79
N ILE A 188 -4.16 -1.53 -15.07
CA ILE A 188 -4.06 -0.85 -13.77
C ILE A 188 -3.41 -1.76 -12.70
N SER A 189 -3.67 -3.07 -12.76
CA SER A 189 -3.03 -4.03 -11.87
C SER A 189 -1.50 -4.10 -12.09
N GLU A 190 -1.04 -4.08 -13.33
CA GLU A 190 0.39 -4.01 -13.65
C GLU A 190 1.02 -2.71 -13.16
N LYS A 191 0.32 -1.59 -13.36
CA LYS A 191 0.73 -0.27 -12.89
C LYS A 191 1.02 -0.25 -11.39
N PHE A 192 0.12 -0.80 -10.58
CA PHE A 192 0.30 -0.87 -9.13
C PHE A 192 1.39 -1.86 -8.70
N ARG A 193 1.55 -2.96 -9.41
CA ARG A 193 2.50 -4.02 -9.03
C ARG A 193 3.93 -3.74 -9.44
N LYS A 194 4.13 -3.19 -10.66
CA LYS A 194 5.45 -3.12 -11.30
C LYS A 194 5.96 -1.69 -11.49
N ASP A 195 5.06 -0.78 -11.88
CA ASP A 195 5.48 0.54 -12.34
C ASP A 195 5.63 1.51 -11.19
N TYR A 196 4.78 1.39 -10.15
CA TYR A 196 4.89 2.26 -8.99
C TYR A 196 5.95 1.75 -8.02
N LYS A 197 7.02 2.53 -7.89
CA LYS A 197 8.14 2.23 -7.00
C LYS A 197 8.32 3.33 -5.97
N VAL A 198 8.72 2.93 -4.78
CA VAL A 198 9.00 3.83 -3.67
C VAL A 198 10.49 3.78 -3.36
N SER A 199 11.08 4.94 -3.12
CA SER A 199 12.47 5.05 -2.70
C SER A 199 12.62 4.66 -1.22
N VAL A 200 13.59 3.81 -0.95
CA VAL A 200 13.94 3.29 0.39
C VAL A 200 15.40 3.58 0.67
#